data_9d21a0969a0378c3c8e91240ccddcd7e
#
_entry.id   9d21a0969a0378c3c8e91240ccddcd7e
#
_cell.length_a   1.000
_cell.length_b   1.000
_cell.length_c   1.000
_cell.angle_alpha   90.00
_cell.angle_beta   90.00
_cell.angle_gamma   90.00
#
_symmetry.space_group_name_H-M   'P 1'
#
loop_
_entity.id
_entity.type
_entity.pdbx_description
1 polymer ?
#
loop_
_entity_poly.entity_id
_entity_poly.type
_entity_poly.pdbx_seq_one_letter_code
_entity_poly.pdbx_strand_id
1 'polypeptide(L)'
;MGRREEPIRVARSSMPPFEEYAGMIRELWESRWLTNMGDFHHRLEGELKQYLKVSGGLSLFVNGHLALEMAIQAFGLTGEVITTPFTFASTTHAIVRNGLVPVFCDIRPEDYTLDPEKLESLITERTSAIIPVHVYGNICQVEA
;
A
#
# COMPACT_ATOMS: atom_id res chain seq x y z
N MET A 1 37.87 13.47 -8.96
CA MET A 1 36.50 13.03 -8.58
C MET A 1 36.52 12.74 -7.09
N GLY A 2 35.99 13.64 -6.23
CA GLY A 2 35.98 13.45 -4.78
C GLY A 2 35.06 12.28 -4.41
N ARG A 3 35.54 11.39 -3.54
CA ARG A 3 34.71 10.34 -2.94
C ARG A 3 33.58 11.03 -2.13
N ARG A 4 32.31 10.64 -2.36
CA ARG A 4 31.23 11.03 -1.47
C ARG A 4 31.53 10.49 -0.07
N GLU A 5 31.58 11.36 0.92
CA GLU A 5 31.85 10.97 2.31
C GLU A 5 30.68 10.26 2.98
N GLU A 6 29.46 10.42 2.45
CA GLU A 6 28.28 9.75 2.98
C GLU A 6 27.92 8.48 2.18
N PRO A 7 27.55 7.39 2.88
CA PRO A 7 27.12 6.15 2.23
C PRO A 7 25.81 6.35 1.47
N ILE A 8 25.69 5.71 0.31
CA ILE A 8 24.42 5.63 -0.41
C ILE A 8 23.53 4.66 0.37
N ARG A 9 22.40 5.16 0.88
CA ARG A 9 21.44 4.36 1.63
C ARG A 9 20.36 3.82 0.70
N VAL A 10 19.94 2.58 0.91
CA VAL A 10 18.82 1.95 0.17
C VAL A 10 17.49 2.67 0.48
N ALA A 11 17.30 3.05 1.73
CA ALA A 11 16.16 3.83 2.17
C ALA A 11 16.57 4.85 3.23
N ARG A 12 15.93 6.00 3.21
CA ARG A 12 16.07 7.04 4.23
C ARG A 12 14.69 7.65 4.48
N SER A 13 14.27 7.67 5.74
CA SER A 13 13.03 8.34 6.12
C SER A 13 13.08 9.83 5.78
N SER A 14 12.03 10.34 5.16
CA SER A 14 11.82 11.77 4.98
C SER A 14 11.27 12.33 6.29
N MET A 15 11.97 13.29 6.86
CA MET A 15 11.57 13.96 8.09
C MET A 15 11.48 15.46 7.83
N PRO A 16 10.43 16.14 8.33
CA PRO A 16 10.38 17.59 8.31
C PRO A 16 11.45 18.18 9.24
N PRO A 17 11.73 19.49 9.16
CA PRO A 17 12.53 20.16 10.17
C PRO A 17 11.95 19.93 11.58
N PHE A 18 12.82 19.67 12.54
CA PHE A 18 12.38 19.33 13.90
C PHE A 18 11.48 20.40 14.53
N GLU A 19 11.83 21.68 14.35
CA GLU A 19 11.07 22.81 14.92
C GLU A 19 9.64 22.92 14.33
N GLU A 20 9.48 22.61 13.06
CA GLU A 20 8.18 22.54 12.39
C GLU A 20 7.33 21.42 13.00
N TYR A 21 7.90 20.21 13.10
CA TYR A 21 7.22 19.07 13.72
C TYR A 21 6.86 19.34 15.18
N ALA A 22 7.83 19.87 15.97
CA ALA A 22 7.60 20.21 17.37
C ALA A 22 6.52 21.28 17.56
N GLY A 23 6.48 22.26 16.65
CA GLY A 23 5.42 23.28 16.63
C GLY A 23 4.03 22.68 16.41
N MET A 24 3.91 21.80 15.44
CA MET A 24 2.64 21.13 15.13
C MET A 24 2.13 20.30 16.32
N ILE A 25 2.97 19.45 16.89
CA ILE A 25 2.52 18.55 17.97
C ILE A 25 2.21 19.26 19.30
N ARG A 26 2.55 20.54 19.43
CA ARG A 26 2.26 21.33 20.66
C ARG A 26 0.78 21.35 21.01
N GLU A 27 -0.09 21.37 19.99
CA GLU A 27 -1.55 21.34 20.17
C GLU A 27 -2.02 20.10 20.97
N LEU A 28 -1.28 18.99 20.88
CA LEU A 28 -1.60 17.76 21.62
C LEU A 28 -1.40 17.89 23.14
N TRP A 29 -0.52 18.79 23.59
CA TRP A 29 -0.35 19.07 25.02
C TRP A 29 -1.54 19.80 25.62
N GLU A 30 -2.24 20.58 24.81
CA GLU A 30 -3.43 21.31 25.23
C GLU A 30 -4.66 20.42 25.17
N SER A 31 -4.91 19.76 24.04
CA SER A 31 -6.06 18.91 23.84
C SER A 31 -5.99 17.59 24.62
N ARG A 32 -4.76 17.05 24.82
CA ARG A 32 -4.49 15.73 25.41
C ARG A 32 -5.21 14.57 24.71
N TRP A 33 -5.67 14.80 23.51
CA TRP A 33 -6.37 13.79 22.71
C TRP A 33 -5.39 13.12 21.75
N LEU A 34 -4.88 11.93 22.12
CA LEU A 34 -3.85 11.18 21.42
C LEU A 34 -4.35 9.90 20.75
N THR A 35 -5.65 9.60 20.86
CA THR A 35 -6.23 8.32 20.43
C THR A 35 -7.53 8.53 19.68
N ASN A 36 -7.97 7.47 18.94
CA ASN A 36 -9.31 7.35 18.39
C ASN A 36 -9.79 8.57 17.60
N MET A 37 -9.27 8.72 16.39
CA MET A 37 -9.71 9.74 15.43
C MET A 37 -9.62 11.18 15.98
N GLY A 38 -8.47 11.52 16.58
CA GLY A 38 -8.19 12.87 17.05
C GLY A 38 -8.00 13.88 15.92
N ASP A 39 -7.75 15.15 16.28
CA ASP A 39 -7.69 16.27 15.32
C ASP A 39 -6.69 16.04 14.18
N PHE A 40 -5.51 15.52 14.46
CA PHE A 40 -4.52 15.20 13.41
C PHE A 40 -4.98 14.11 12.45
N HIS A 41 -5.75 13.13 12.94
CA HIS A 41 -6.34 12.11 12.09
C HIS A 41 -7.31 12.74 11.07
N HIS A 42 -8.23 13.58 11.54
CA HIS A 42 -9.19 14.25 10.67
C HIS A 42 -8.54 15.24 9.70
N ARG A 43 -7.53 15.98 10.16
CA ARG A 43 -6.75 16.89 9.28
C ARG A 43 -6.06 16.11 8.17
N LEU A 44 -5.33 15.02 8.52
CA LEU A 44 -4.66 14.18 7.54
C LEU A 44 -5.65 13.56 6.55
N GLU A 45 -6.79 13.05 7.02
CA GLU A 45 -7.84 12.52 6.14
C GLU A 45 -8.33 13.58 5.15
N GLY A 46 -8.61 14.80 5.63
CA GLY A 46 -9.06 15.90 4.80
C GLY A 46 -8.03 16.35 3.76
N GLU A 47 -6.78 16.52 4.18
CA GLU A 47 -5.67 16.90 3.31
C GLU A 47 -5.38 15.82 2.24
N LEU A 48 -5.42 14.54 2.61
CA LEU A 48 -5.24 13.45 1.68
C LEU A 48 -6.38 13.36 0.66
N LYS A 49 -7.63 13.54 1.09
CA LYS A 49 -8.77 13.61 0.16
C LYS A 49 -8.60 14.71 -0.88
N GLN A 50 -8.16 15.88 -0.44
CA GLN A 50 -7.90 17.02 -1.32
C GLN A 50 -6.73 16.73 -2.27
N TYR A 51 -5.61 16.24 -1.75
CA TYR A 51 -4.40 15.95 -2.52
C TYR A 51 -4.65 14.87 -3.59
N LEU A 52 -5.33 13.79 -3.21
CA LEU A 52 -5.65 12.67 -4.10
C LEU A 52 -6.89 12.93 -4.98
N LYS A 53 -7.59 14.06 -4.76
CA LYS A 53 -8.83 14.41 -5.47
C LYS A 53 -9.91 13.32 -5.36
N VAL A 54 -10.01 12.68 -4.19
CA VAL A 54 -10.98 11.63 -3.93
C VAL A 54 -12.30 12.23 -3.47
N SER A 55 -13.39 11.92 -4.17
CA SER A 55 -14.74 12.37 -3.81
C SER A 55 -15.45 11.46 -2.81
N GLY A 56 -14.97 10.22 -2.64
CA GLY A 56 -15.53 9.21 -1.76
C GLY A 56 -14.95 9.21 -0.35
N GLY A 57 -15.17 8.13 0.37
CA GLY A 57 -14.54 7.87 1.66
C GLY A 57 -13.05 7.67 1.54
N LEU A 58 -12.30 8.02 2.58
CA LEU A 58 -10.89 7.70 2.74
C LEU A 58 -10.71 7.17 4.16
N SER A 59 -10.04 6.07 4.31
CA SER A 59 -9.77 5.45 5.61
C SER A 59 -8.27 5.38 5.85
N LEU A 60 -7.85 5.75 7.05
CA LEU A 60 -6.45 5.69 7.47
C LEU A 60 -6.19 4.41 8.26
N PHE A 61 -5.09 3.75 7.98
CA PHE A 61 -4.64 2.54 8.66
C PHE A 61 -3.22 2.73 9.19
N VAL A 62 -2.84 1.95 10.19
CA VAL A 62 -1.51 2.06 10.80
C VAL A 62 -0.38 1.66 9.85
N ASN A 63 -0.70 0.89 8.81
CA ASN A 63 0.24 0.50 7.75
C ASN A 63 -0.50 -0.04 6.52
N GLY A 64 0.21 -0.15 5.40
CA GLY A 64 -0.34 -0.65 4.13
C GLY A 64 -0.78 -2.12 4.18
N HIS A 65 -0.19 -2.96 5.04
CA HIS A 65 -0.63 -4.35 5.19
C HIS A 65 -2.07 -4.44 5.70
N LEU A 66 -2.38 -3.72 6.79
CA LEU A 66 -3.74 -3.70 7.32
C LEU A 66 -4.73 -3.03 6.37
N ALA A 67 -4.30 -2.01 5.62
CA ALA A 67 -5.13 -1.41 4.60
C ALA A 67 -5.53 -2.42 3.51
N LEU A 68 -4.57 -3.22 3.03
CA LEU A 68 -4.81 -4.26 2.03
C LEU A 68 -5.68 -5.40 2.60
N GLU A 69 -5.38 -5.87 3.81
CA GLU A 69 -6.14 -6.93 4.48
C GLU A 69 -7.61 -6.52 4.65
N MET A 70 -7.86 -5.29 5.09
CA MET A 70 -9.21 -4.75 5.26
C MET A 70 -9.92 -4.50 3.94
N ALA A 71 -9.20 -4.09 2.89
CA ALA A 71 -9.77 -3.95 1.56
C ALA A 71 -10.28 -5.31 1.03
N ILE A 72 -9.44 -6.35 1.11
CA ILE A 72 -9.81 -7.72 0.71
C ILE A 72 -11.06 -8.18 1.47
N GLN A 73 -11.10 -7.95 2.78
CA GLN A 73 -12.25 -8.30 3.61
C GLN A 73 -13.52 -7.53 3.21
N ALA A 74 -13.39 -6.24 2.94
CA ALA A 74 -14.52 -5.38 2.56
C ALA A 74 -15.18 -5.78 1.23
N PHE A 75 -14.38 -6.33 0.30
CA PHE A 75 -14.90 -6.87 -0.96
C PHE A 75 -15.60 -8.24 -0.80
N GLY A 76 -15.45 -8.89 0.37
CA GLY A 76 -16.07 -10.21 0.60
C GLY A 76 -15.56 -11.29 -0.36
N LEU A 77 -14.29 -11.24 -0.75
CA LEU A 77 -13.70 -12.18 -1.70
C LEU A 77 -13.69 -13.60 -1.17
N THR A 78 -13.78 -14.57 -2.08
CA THR A 78 -13.74 -16.00 -1.77
C THR A 78 -12.86 -16.74 -2.79
N GLY A 79 -12.33 -17.91 -2.43
CA GLY A 79 -11.58 -18.77 -3.34
C GLY A 79 -10.16 -18.30 -3.59
N GLU A 80 -9.82 -17.96 -4.83
CA GLU A 80 -8.47 -17.68 -5.30
C GLU A 80 -8.26 -16.20 -5.60
N VAL A 81 -7.06 -15.69 -5.26
CA VAL A 81 -6.62 -14.35 -5.62
C VAL A 81 -5.28 -14.43 -6.32
N ILE A 82 -5.22 -13.93 -7.55
CA ILE A 82 -3.99 -13.93 -8.33
C ILE A 82 -3.13 -12.72 -7.91
N THR A 83 -1.85 -12.94 -7.68
CA THR A 83 -0.85 -11.90 -7.42
C THR A 83 0.51 -12.36 -7.93
N THR A 84 1.56 -11.58 -7.71
CA THR A 84 2.94 -11.96 -8.08
C THR A 84 3.73 -12.42 -6.84
N PRO A 85 4.68 -13.37 -6.97
CA PRO A 85 5.63 -13.67 -5.90
C PRO A 85 6.69 -12.56 -5.73
N PHE A 86 6.86 -11.69 -6.72
CA PHE A 86 7.80 -10.58 -6.70
C PHE A 86 7.19 -9.36 -6.03
N THR A 87 6.97 -9.47 -4.73
CA THR A 87 6.35 -8.44 -3.89
C THR A 87 6.86 -8.57 -2.45
N PHE A 88 6.59 -7.55 -1.65
CA PHE A 88 6.75 -7.71 -0.21
C PHE A 88 5.74 -8.76 0.31
N ALA A 89 6.18 -9.63 1.21
CA ALA A 89 5.37 -10.75 1.73
C ALA A 89 3.97 -10.37 2.24
N SER A 90 3.78 -9.09 2.54
CA SER A 90 2.52 -8.49 2.99
C SER A 90 1.35 -8.77 2.06
N THR A 91 1.56 -8.75 0.73
CA THR A 91 0.50 -9.00 -0.25
C THR A 91 -0.06 -10.42 -0.11
N THR A 92 0.84 -11.41 -0.10
CA THR A 92 0.46 -12.81 0.10
C THR A 92 -0.16 -13.07 1.49
N HIS A 93 0.41 -12.45 2.53
CA HIS A 93 -0.13 -12.58 3.89
C HIS A 93 -1.54 -12.01 4.00
N ALA A 94 -1.84 -10.88 3.38
CA ALA A 94 -3.17 -10.29 3.40
C ALA A 94 -4.22 -11.22 2.76
N ILE A 95 -3.85 -11.90 1.66
CA ILE A 95 -4.69 -12.90 1.00
C ILE A 95 -4.96 -14.09 1.94
N VAL A 96 -3.88 -14.70 2.46
CA VAL A 96 -3.99 -15.90 3.33
C VAL A 96 -4.73 -15.60 4.63
N ARG A 97 -4.51 -14.44 5.24
CA ARG A 97 -5.19 -14.05 6.49
C ARG A 97 -6.70 -13.85 6.31
N ASN A 98 -7.15 -13.58 5.10
CA ASN A 98 -8.57 -13.55 4.75
C ASN A 98 -9.14 -14.93 4.36
N GLY A 99 -8.37 -16.02 4.54
CA GLY A 99 -8.81 -17.37 4.23
C GLY A 99 -8.83 -17.70 2.73
N LEU A 100 -8.18 -16.86 1.90
CA LEU A 100 -8.10 -17.00 0.45
C LEU A 100 -6.83 -17.76 0.02
N VAL A 101 -6.84 -18.30 -1.18
CA VAL A 101 -5.71 -19.02 -1.77
C VAL A 101 -4.97 -18.10 -2.73
N PRO A 102 -3.69 -17.75 -2.45
CA PRO A 102 -2.90 -16.98 -3.40
C PRO A 102 -2.49 -17.86 -4.59
N VAL A 103 -2.72 -17.36 -5.80
CA VAL A 103 -2.23 -17.93 -7.05
C VAL A 103 -1.16 -17.00 -7.61
N PHE A 104 0.03 -17.53 -7.90
CA PHE A 104 1.13 -16.69 -8.33
C PHE A 104 1.24 -16.62 -9.84
N CYS A 105 1.19 -15.40 -10.36
CA CYS A 105 1.53 -15.06 -11.72
C CYS A 105 2.95 -14.50 -11.76
N ASP A 106 3.74 -14.95 -12.71
CA ASP A 106 5.10 -14.48 -12.91
C ASP A 106 5.14 -13.01 -13.36
N ILE A 107 6.33 -12.42 -13.33
CA ILE A 107 6.57 -11.03 -13.70
C ILE A 107 7.16 -10.93 -15.11
N ARG A 108 7.06 -9.76 -15.70
CA ARG A 108 7.79 -9.38 -16.90
C ARG A 108 9.24 -9.00 -16.53
N PRO A 109 10.24 -9.49 -17.26
CA PRO A 109 11.64 -9.15 -16.96
C PRO A 109 11.99 -7.69 -17.25
N GLU A 110 11.20 -6.97 -18.07
CA GLU A 110 11.47 -5.61 -18.51
C GLU A 110 11.20 -4.57 -17.41
N ASP A 111 10.17 -4.79 -16.61
CA ASP A 111 9.68 -3.82 -15.62
C ASP A 111 9.34 -4.42 -14.25
N TYR A 112 9.45 -5.75 -14.12
CA TYR A 112 9.17 -6.54 -12.92
C TYR A 112 7.71 -6.47 -12.44
N THR A 113 6.81 -5.97 -13.27
CA THR A 113 5.37 -6.00 -12.97
C THR A 113 4.76 -7.34 -13.36
N LEU A 114 3.57 -7.64 -12.83
CA LEU A 114 2.83 -8.86 -13.16
C LEU A 114 2.61 -8.95 -14.67
N ASP A 115 2.86 -10.15 -15.24
CA ASP A 115 2.78 -10.41 -16.67
C ASP A 115 1.32 -10.68 -17.11
N PRO A 116 0.68 -9.75 -17.86
CA PRO A 116 -0.72 -9.93 -18.26
C PRO A 116 -0.92 -11.07 -19.24
N GLU A 117 0.10 -11.46 -20.04
CA GLU A 117 -0.02 -12.56 -20.99
C GLU A 117 -0.13 -13.94 -20.31
N LYS A 118 0.32 -14.03 -19.05
CA LYS A 118 0.23 -15.24 -18.24
C LYS A 118 -1.05 -15.32 -17.39
N LEU A 119 -1.78 -14.22 -17.25
CA LEU A 119 -2.95 -14.15 -16.38
C LEU A 119 -4.09 -15.07 -16.80
N GLU A 120 -4.44 -15.06 -18.08
CA GLU A 120 -5.60 -15.80 -18.57
C GLU A 120 -5.53 -17.30 -18.24
N SER A 121 -4.33 -17.88 -18.33
CA SER A 121 -4.11 -19.29 -18.02
C SER A 121 -4.24 -19.64 -16.53
N LEU A 122 -4.22 -18.65 -15.64
CA LEU A 122 -4.32 -18.80 -14.18
C LEU A 122 -5.74 -18.54 -13.66
N ILE A 123 -6.59 -17.95 -14.49
CA ILE A 123 -7.98 -17.66 -14.11
C ILE A 123 -8.80 -18.95 -14.11
N THR A 124 -9.45 -19.22 -12.98
CA THR A 124 -10.36 -20.35 -12.80
C THR A 124 -11.74 -19.86 -12.34
N GLU A 125 -12.70 -20.74 -12.26
CA GLU A 125 -14.03 -20.43 -11.70
C GLU A 125 -13.95 -19.99 -10.22
N ARG A 126 -12.84 -20.25 -9.55
CA ARG A 126 -12.59 -19.85 -8.15
C ARG A 126 -11.86 -18.52 -8.02
N THR A 127 -11.37 -17.95 -9.12
CA THR A 127 -10.65 -16.66 -9.09
C THR A 127 -11.63 -15.53 -8.80
N SER A 128 -11.42 -14.83 -7.70
CA SER A 128 -12.28 -13.73 -7.27
C SER A 128 -11.65 -12.35 -7.44
N ALA A 129 -10.31 -12.27 -7.53
CA ALA A 129 -9.61 -11.01 -7.72
C ALA A 129 -8.19 -11.20 -8.26
N ILE A 130 -7.64 -10.11 -8.79
CA ILE A 130 -6.23 -9.97 -9.15
C ILE A 130 -5.68 -8.79 -8.36
N ILE A 131 -4.55 -8.98 -7.67
CA ILE A 131 -3.83 -7.93 -6.94
C ILE A 131 -2.49 -7.68 -7.64
N PRO A 132 -2.43 -6.74 -8.59
CA PRO A 132 -1.18 -6.34 -9.22
C PRO A 132 -0.34 -5.50 -8.26
N VAL A 133 0.98 -5.56 -8.40
CA VAL A 133 1.92 -4.82 -7.56
C VAL A 133 2.74 -3.85 -8.40
N HIS A 134 2.61 -2.56 -8.13
CA HIS A 134 3.38 -1.50 -8.79
C HIS A 134 4.80 -1.44 -8.19
N VAL A 135 5.58 -2.51 -8.45
CA VAL A 135 6.89 -2.70 -7.84
C VAL A 135 7.87 -1.58 -8.23
N TYR A 136 8.59 -1.04 -7.25
CA TYR A 136 9.52 0.07 -7.42
C TYR A 136 8.94 1.32 -8.10
N GLY A 137 7.60 1.47 -8.13
CA GLY A 137 6.91 2.56 -8.81
C GLY A 137 6.62 2.30 -10.29
N ASN A 138 6.97 1.13 -10.83
CA ASN A 138 6.56 0.72 -12.17
C ASN A 138 5.08 0.35 -12.16
N ILE A 139 4.30 0.99 -13.02
CA ILE A 139 2.84 0.80 -13.07
C ILE A 139 2.53 -0.46 -13.88
N CYS A 140 1.75 -1.37 -13.29
CA CYS A 140 1.25 -2.56 -13.98
C CYS A 140 0.31 -2.16 -15.14
N GLN A 141 0.28 -2.97 -16.18
CA GLN A 141 -0.66 -2.83 -17.30
C GLN A 141 -2.05 -3.31 -16.86
N VAL A 142 -2.82 -2.42 -16.24
CA VAL A 142 -4.14 -2.78 -15.67
C VAL A 142 -5.29 -2.72 -16.69
N GLU A 143 -5.03 -2.22 -17.89
CA GLU A 143 -5.99 -2.11 -19.01
C GLU A 143 -5.81 -3.22 -20.05
N ALA A 144 -4.87 -4.15 -19.82
CA ALA A 144 -4.55 -5.23 -20.75
C ALA A 144 -5.58 -6.37 -20.72
#